data_8837f6992c8a42473b50b3e178423de0
#
_entry.id   8837f6992c8a42473b50b3e178423de0
#
_cell.length_a   1.000
_cell.length_b   1.000
_cell.length_c   1.000
_cell.angle_alpha   90.00
_cell.angle_beta   90.00
_cell.angle_gamma   90.00
#
_symmetry.space_group_name_H-M   'P 1'
#
loop_
_entity.id
_entity.type
_entity.pdbx_description
1 polymer ?
#
loop_
_entity_poly.entity_id
_entity_poly.type
_entity_poly.pdbx_seq_one_letter_code
_entity_poly.pdbx_strand_id
1 'polypeptide(L)'
;MKIAISQRQTIINDRTYDCLEHTWHKTFKGHDIYPIPNIVHLDLECDLLVLSGGENTQERFLTEINCYNYAMVTNVPILGVCHGAFLLNYVYDGLNKEVKGHQNTTHDIEMEGETFQVNSYHEAGIY
;
A
#
# COMPACT_ATOMS: atom_id res chain seq x y z
N MET A 1 -4.79 -11.10 -15.15
CA MET A 1 -4.67 -9.65 -14.96
C MET A 1 -3.22 -9.30 -14.69
N LYS A 2 -2.80 -8.13 -15.16
CA LYS A 2 -1.54 -7.49 -14.75
C LYS A 2 -1.80 -6.66 -13.49
N ILE A 3 -1.17 -7.02 -12.39
CA ILE A 3 -1.32 -6.34 -11.11
C ILE A 3 -0.02 -5.63 -10.78
N ALA A 4 -0.03 -4.31 -10.79
CA ALA A 4 1.11 -3.50 -10.40
C ALA A 4 1.05 -3.22 -8.90
N ILE A 5 2.14 -3.50 -8.17
CA ILE A 5 2.19 -3.37 -6.71
C ILE A 5 3.36 -2.48 -6.31
N SER A 6 3.10 -1.40 -5.59
CA SER A 6 4.15 -0.53 -5.08
C SER A 6 5.04 -1.29 -4.08
N GLN A 7 6.36 -1.15 -4.24
CA GLN A 7 7.33 -1.76 -3.35
C GLN A 7 7.57 -0.91 -2.11
N ARG A 8 7.79 -1.56 -0.97
CA ARG A 8 8.32 -0.89 0.22
C ARG A 8 9.82 -0.70 0.09
N GLN A 9 10.35 0.29 0.78
CA GLN A 9 11.79 0.48 0.90
C GLN A 9 12.30 -0.14 2.20
N THR A 10 13.49 -0.72 2.14
CA THR A 10 14.22 -1.19 3.32
C THR A 10 15.69 -0.85 3.19
N ILE A 11 16.37 -0.66 4.31
CA ILE A 11 17.80 -0.34 4.37
C ILE A 11 18.54 -1.52 4.96
N ILE A 12 19.48 -2.04 4.19
CA ILE A 12 20.36 -3.15 4.61
C ILE A 12 21.81 -2.73 4.32
N ASN A 13 22.65 -2.69 5.34
CA ASN A 13 24.07 -2.29 5.23
C ASN A 13 24.24 -0.94 4.49
N ASP A 14 23.50 0.07 4.90
CA ASP A 14 23.48 1.45 4.35
C ASP A 14 23.09 1.53 2.86
N ARG A 15 22.42 0.50 2.34
CA ARG A 15 21.87 0.48 0.98
C ARG A 15 20.34 0.40 1.04
N THR A 16 19.70 1.21 0.23
CA THR A 16 18.24 1.20 0.07
C THR A 16 17.85 0.15 -0.97
N TYR A 17 16.89 -0.68 -0.61
CA TYR A 17 16.30 -1.69 -1.49
C TYR A 17 14.80 -1.47 -1.60
N ASP A 18 14.28 -1.63 -2.81
CA ASP A 18 12.86 -1.78 -3.03
C ASP A 18 12.50 -3.27 -2.96
N CYS A 19 11.53 -3.63 -2.15
CA CYS A 19 11.17 -5.02 -1.93
C CYS A 19 9.65 -5.25 -1.94
N LEU A 20 9.26 -6.46 -2.32
CA LEU A 20 7.89 -6.92 -2.30
C LEU A 20 7.80 -8.18 -1.42
N GLU A 21 6.82 -8.19 -0.53
CA GLU A 21 6.58 -9.34 0.35
C GLU A 21 6.03 -10.53 -0.43
N HIS A 22 6.48 -11.74 -0.12
CA HIS A 22 6.03 -12.98 -0.75
C HIS A 22 4.52 -13.23 -0.63
N THR A 23 3.88 -12.67 0.38
CA THR A 23 2.44 -12.79 0.62
C THR A 23 1.63 -12.29 -0.58
N TRP A 24 2.12 -11.26 -1.29
CA TRP A 24 1.46 -10.75 -2.49
C TRP A 24 1.35 -11.79 -3.60
N HIS A 25 2.40 -12.60 -3.80
CA HIS A 25 2.37 -13.70 -4.78
C HIS A 25 1.39 -14.81 -4.40
N LYS A 26 1.12 -14.99 -3.11
CA LYS A 26 0.12 -15.94 -2.63
C LYS A 26 -1.30 -15.36 -2.79
N THR A 27 -1.48 -14.10 -2.41
CA THR A 27 -2.77 -13.39 -2.48
C THR A 27 -3.28 -13.30 -3.91
N PHE A 28 -2.40 -12.98 -4.85
CA PHE A 28 -2.75 -12.82 -6.27
C PHE A 28 -2.28 -14.01 -7.13
N LYS A 29 -2.35 -15.22 -6.58
CA LYS A 29 -1.96 -16.44 -7.31
C LYS A 29 -2.74 -16.56 -8.62
N GLY A 30 -2.02 -16.83 -9.72
CA GLY A 30 -2.59 -16.95 -11.06
C GLY A 30 -2.72 -15.63 -11.83
N HIS A 31 -2.19 -14.55 -11.28
CA HIS A 31 -2.08 -13.25 -11.95
C HIS A 31 -0.62 -12.85 -12.14
N ASP A 32 -0.38 -11.96 -13.10
CA ASP A 32 0.95 -11.42 -13.37
C ASP A 32 1.22 -10.24 -12.44
N ILE A 33 2.22 -10.36 -11.57
CA ILE A 33 2.59 -9.34 -10.60
C ILE A 33 3.77 -8.53 -11.12
N TYR A 34 3.61 -7.21 -11.16
CA TYR A 34 4.62 -6.24 -11.54
C TYR A 34 4.99 -5.39 -10.34
N PRO A 35 6.14 -5.65 -9.69
CA PRO A 35 6.64 -4.79 -8.63
C PRO A 35 6.98 -3.41 -9.19
N ILE A 36 6.48 -2.36 -8.53
CA ILE A 36 6.78 -0.97 -8.87
C ILE A 36 7.93 -0.49 -7.97
N PRO A 37 9.13 -0.26 -8.52
CA PRO A 37 10.23 0.31 -7.75
C PRO A 37 9.97 1.80 -7.44
N ASN A 38 10.58 2.32 -6.37
CA ASN A 38 10.39 3.71 -5.95
C ASN A 38 11.28 4.67 -6.76
N ILE A 39 11.00 4.74 -8.05
CA ILE A 39 11.57 5.68 -9.02
C ILE A 39 10.46 6.57 -9.57
N VAL A 40 10.71 7.87 -9.64
CA VAL A 40 9.67 8.89 -9.87
C VAL A 40 8.97 8.78 -11.24
N HIS A 41 9.65 8.26 -12.25
CA HIS A 41 9.09 8.13 -13.62
C HIS A 41 8.99 6.66 -14.01
N LEU A 42 7.76 6.21 -14.25
CA LEU A 42 7.44 4.84 -14.63
C LEU A 42 6.50 4.85 -15.83
N ASP A 43 6.81 4.00 -16.80
CA ASP A 43 5.82 3.57 -17.77
C ASP A 43 5.00 2.44 -17.13
N LEU A 44 3.81 2.77 -16.66
CA LEU A 44 2.94 1.85 -15.97
C LEU A 44 1.85 1.35 -16.90
N GLU A 45 1.67 0.04 -16.98
CA GLU A 45 0.54 -0.62 -17.65
C GLU A 45 0.04 -1.75 -16.77
N CYS A 46 -1.19 -1.62 -16.25
CA CYS A 46 -1.79 -2.64 -15.38
C CYS A 46 -3.32 -2.62 -15.43
N ASP A 47 -3.91 -3.73 -14.99
CA ASP A 47 -5.36 -3.89 -14.83
C ASP A 47 -5.83 -3.56 -13.40
N LEU A 48 -4.91 -3.61 -12.44
CA LEU A 48 -5.11 -3.25 -11.03
C LEU A 48 -3.83 -2.63 -10.48
N LEU A 49 -3.95 -1.49 -9.82
CA LEU A 49 -2.89 -0.88 -9.04
C LEU A 49 -3.08 -1.21 -7.54
N VAL A 50 -2.04 -1.73 -6.90
CA VAL A 50 -2.00 -1.95 -5.46
C VAL A 50 -0.96 -1.03 -4.83
N LEU A 51 -1.40 -0.15 -3.94
CA LEU A 51 -0.52 0.64 -3.08
C LEU A 51 -0.32 -0.14 -1.79
N SER A 52 0.89 -0.64 -1.58
CA SER A 52 1.18 -1.60 -0.51
C SER A 52 1.45 -0.94 0.84
N GLY A 53 1.54 -1.76 1.89
CA GLY A 53 1.99 -1.36 3.23
C GLY A 53 3.49 -1.06 3.30
N GLY A 54 3.92 -0.45 4.41
CA GLY A 54 5.31 -0.14 4.73
C GLY A 54 5.51 1.32 5.13
N GLU A 55 6.77 1.72 5.24
CA GLU A 55 7.17 3.05 5.67
C GLU A 55 6.92 4.10 4.59
N ASN A 56 6.64 5.32 5.01
CA ASN A 56 6.51 6.47 4.13
C ASN A 56 7.89 7.14 3.94
N THR A 57 8.45 7.01 2.75
CA THR A 57 9.64 7.76 2.34
C THR A 57 9.28 8.78 1.27
N GLN A 58 10.11 9.78 1.06
CA GLN A 58 9.85 10.81 0.05
C GLN A 58 9.78 10.21 -1.37
N GLU A 59 10.72 9.31 -1.71
CA GLU A 59 10.77 8.66 -3.01
C GLU A 59 9.52 7.80 -3.25
N ARG A 60 9.11 7.06 -2.22
CA ARG A 60 7.91 6.24 -2.27
C ARG A 60 6.66 7.08 -2.46
N PHE A 61 6.51 8.14 -1.66
CA PHE A 61 5.37 9.06 -1.78
C PHE A 61 5.26 9.63 -3.20
N LEU A 62 6.35 10.13 -3.78
CA LEU A 62 6.36 10.68 -5.14
C LEU A 62 6.01 9.64 -6.19
N THR A 63 6.55 8.43 -6.08
CA THR A 63 6.25 7.33 -6.98
C THR A 63 4.78 6.92 -6.90
N GLU A 64 4.25 6.75 -5.70
CA GLU A 64 2.85 6.32 -5.49
C GLU A 64 1.85 7.40 -5.92
N ILE A 65 2.14 8.69 -5.75
CA ILE A 65 1.32 9.78 -6.30
C ILE A 65 1.30 9.74 -7.84
N ASN A 66 2.42 9.46 -8.50
CA ASN A 66 2.45 9.29 -9.95
C ASN A 66 1.64 8.07 -10.40
N CYS A 67 1.74 6.96 -9.68
CA CYS A 67 0.92 5.76 -9.94
C CYS A 67 -0.58 6.05 -9.75
N TYR A 68 -0.94 6.78 -8.70
CA TYR A 68 -2.32 7.23 -8.46
C TYR A 68 -2.83 8.08 -9.63
N ASN A 69 -2.07 9.08 -10.05
CA ASN A 69 -2.45 9.96 -11.17
C ASN A 69 -2.63 9.17 -12.47
N TYR A 70 -1.73 8.22 -12.77
CA TYR A 70 -1.88 7.31 -13.90
C TYR A 70 -3.20 6.54 -13.82
N ALA A 71 -3.48 5.91 -12.69
CA ALA A 71 -4.70 5.11 -12.51
C ALA A 71 -5.98 5.95 -12.65
N MET A 72 -5.97 7.19 -12.15
CA MET A 72 -7.09 8.12 -12.32
C MET A 72 -7.33 8.50 -13.78
N VAL A 73 -6.27 8.75 -14.55
CA VAL A 73 -6.37 9.12 -15.98
C VAL A 73 -6.78 7.91 -16.84
N THR A 74 -6.31 6.72 -16.51
CA THR A 74 -6.56 5.49 -17.27
C THR A 74 -7.75 4.68 -16.77
N ASN A 75 -8.39 5.12 -15.68
CA ASN A 75 -9.53 4.44 -15.05
C ASN A 75 -9.19 3.03 -14.52
N VAL A 76 -7.94 2.82 -14.10
CA VAL A 76 -7.48 1.58 -13.48
C VAL A 76 -7.94 1.54 -12.01
N PRO A 77 -8.55 0.46 -11.53
CA PRO A 77 -8.91 0.30 -10.12
C PRO A 77 -7.68 0.36 -9.21
N ILE A 78 -7.83 0.96 -8.03
CA ILE A 78 -6.77 1.09 -7.03
C ILE A 78 -7.20 0.39 -5.74
N LEU A 79 -6.30 -0.43 -5.18
CA LEU A 79 -6.41 -1.00 -3.85
C LEU A 79 -5.31 -0.44 -2.95
N GLY A 80 -5.67 0.25 -1.89
CA GLY A 80 -4.72 0.72 -0.86
C GLY A 80 -4.72 -0.23 0.34
N VAL A 81 -3.53 -0.65 0.79
CA VAL A 81 -3.35 -1.51 1.96
C VAL A 81 -2.40 -0.84 2.94
N CYS A 82 -2.82 -0.67 4.21
CA CYS A 82 -2.06 -0.02 5.27
C CYS A 82 -1.56 1.37 4.83
N HIS A 83 -0.26 1.57 4.61
CA HIS A 83 0.29 2.82 4.08
C HIS A 83 -0.44 3.32 2.82
N GLY A 84 -0.72 2.42 1.87
CA GLY A 84 -1.47 2.77 0.66
C GLY A 84 -2.89 3.26 0.94
N ALA A 85 -3.57 2.73 1.95
CA ALA A 85 -4.88 3.23 2.37
C ALA A 85 -4.78 4.64 2.98
N PHE A 86 -3.72 4.92 3.77
CA PHE A 86 -3.48 6.27 4.31
C PHE A 86 -3.16 7.28 3.21
N LEU A 87 -2.42 6.87 2.18
CA LEU A 87 -2.16 7.71 1.02
C LEU A 87 -3.45 8.05 0.27
N LEU A 88 -4.29 7.05 0.00
CA LEU A 88 -5.58 7.27 -0.64
C LEU A 88 -6.46 8.20 0.20
N ASN A 89 -6.53 8.00 1.51
CA ASN A 89 -7.26 8.90 2.40
C ASN A 89 -6.74 10.34 2.30
N TYR A 90 -5.42 10.52 2.27
CA TYR A 90 -4.78 11.82 2.12
C TYR A 90 -5.13 12.52 0.79
N VAL A 91 -5.07 11.81 -0.35
CA VAL A 91 -5.38 12.40 -1.66
C VAL A 91 -6.87 12.73 -1.86
N TYR A 92 -7.75 12.17 -1.02
CA TYR A 92 -9.17 12.51 -0.94
C TYR A 92 -9.50 13.47 0.21
N ASP A 93 -8.52 14.24 0.70
CA ASP A 93 -8.67 15.22 1.79
C ASP A 93 -9.17 14.60 3.11
N GLY A 94 -8.98 13.32 3.31
CA GLY A 94 -9.28 12.63 4.56
C GLY A 94 -8.24 12.89 5.65
N LEU A 95 -8.63 12.65 6.89
CA LEU A 95 -7.75 12.81 8.05
C LEU A 95 -7.14 11.46 8.47
N ASN A 96 -5.82 11.44 8.59
CA ASN A 96 -5.10 10.36 9.27
C ASN A 96 -4.75 10.83 10.68
N LYS A 97 -5.17 10.09 11.70
CA LYS A 97 -4.90 10.41 13.10
C LYS A 97 -4.06 9.34 13.76
N GLU A 98 -3.20 9.74 14.67
CA GLU A 98 -2.45 8.80 15.51
C GLU A 98 -3.42 7.96 16.34
N VAL A 99 -3.20 6.64 16.36
CA VAL A 99 -3.91 5.68 17.21
C VAL A 99 -2.91 4.95 18.09
N LYS A 100 -3.20 4.86 19.39
CA LYS A 100 -2.34 4.18 20.36
C LYS A 100 -2.76 2.72 20.51
N GLY A 101 -1.78 1.84 20.75
CA GLY A 101 -2.04 0.43 21.03
C GLY A 101 -2.32 -0.43 19.81
N HIS A 102 -2.07 0.06 18.59
CA HIS A 102 -2.25 -0.67 17.35
C HIS A 102 -0.93 -1.15 16.71
N GLN A 103 0.20 -0.89 17.34
CA GLN A 103 1.50 -1.34 16.84
C GLN A 103 1.89 -2.68 17.46
N ASN A 104 2.19 -3.67 16.60
CA ASN A 104 2.60 -5.02 16.99
C ASN A 104 1.66 -5.68 18.00
N THR A 105 0.36 -5.62 17.76
CA THR A 105 -0.68 -6.15 18.64
C THR A 105 -1.78 -6.85 17.84
N THR A 106 -2.74 -7.42 18.56
CA THR A 106 -3.99 -7.94 18.01
C THR A 106 -5.16 -7.24 18.68
N HIS A 107 -6.21 -6.98 17.91
CA HIS A 107 -7.47 -6.47 18.45
C HIS A 107 -8.66 -7.02 17.66
N ASP A 108 -9.84 -6.87 18.22
CA ASP A 108 -11.07 -7.28 17.56
C ASP A 108 -11.59 -6.17 16.66
N ILE A 109 -12.10 -6.55 15.50
CA ILE A 109 -12.88 -5.70 14.60
C ILE A 109 -14.26 -6.30 14.41
N GLU A 110 -15.24 -5.44 14.15
CA GLU A 110 -16.58 -5.85 13.77
C GLU A 110 -16.78 -5.56 12.28
N MET A 111 -17.24 -6.56 11.54
CA MET A 111 -17.56 -6.44 10.13
C MET A 111 -18.83 -7.23 9.83
N GLU A 112 -19.85 -6.56 9.30
CA GLU A 112 -21.16 -7.16 8.97
C GLU A 112 -21.84 -7.90 10.13
N GLY A 113 -21.62 -7.44 11.37
CA GLY A 113 -22.17 -8.03 12.58
C GLY A 113 -21.40 -9.23 13.13
N GLU A 114 -20.28 -9.57 12.52
CA GLU A 114 -19.35 -10.60 12.99
C GLU A 114 -18.08 -9.97 13.57
N THR A 115 -17.53 -10.58 14.62
CA THR A 115 -16.29 -10.12 15.27
C THR A 115 -15.12 -10.98 14.80
N PHE A 116 -14.06 -10.31 14.34
CA PHE A 116 -12.82 -10.95 13.90
C PHE A 116 -11.64 -10.42 14.71
N GLN A 117 -10.75 -11.31 15.13
CA GLN A 117 -9.46 -10.92 15.69
C GLN A 117 -8.46 -10.69 14.55
N VAL A 118 -7.86 -9.51 14.51
CA VAL A 118 -6.87 -9.13 13.49
C VAL A 118 -5.57 -8.66 14.13
N ASN A 119 -4.48 -8.81 13.43
CA ASN A 119 -3.21 -8.21 13.78
C ASN A 119 -3.17 -6.73 13.37
N SER A 120 -2.39 -5.94 14.08
CA SER A 120 -2.24 -4.51 13.84
C SER A 120 -0.79 -4.08 13.97
N TYR A 121 -0.32 -3.34 12.96
CA TYR A 121 1.06 -2.84 12.85
C TYR A 121 1.12 -1.36 12.45
N HIS A 122 0.02 -0.62 12.62
CA HIS A 122 -0.05 0.79 12.25
C HIS A 122 -0.12 1.72 13.47
N GLU A 123 0.31 2.94 13.29
CA GLU A 123 0.27 4.03 14.28
C GLU A 123 -0.76 5.10 13.92
N ALA A 124 -1.44 4.96 12.79
CA ALA A 124 -2.45 5.89 12.33
C ALA A 124 -3.76 5.17 12.00
N GLY A 125 -4.87 5.85 12.19
CA GLY A 125 -6.21 5.44 11.76
C GLY A 125 -6.78 6.43 10.75
N ILE A 126 -7.66 5.95 9.89
CA ILE A 126 -8.43 6.74 8.93
C ILE A 126 -9.73 7.20 9.60
N TYR A 127 -10.06 8.51 9.46
CA TYR A 127 -11.26 9.13 10.01
C TYR A 127 -12.00 9.93 8.96
#